data_fa6f0516646b1372c0c7b476078767a3
#
_entry.id   fa6f0516646b1372c0c7b476078767a3
#
_cell.length_a   1.000
_cell.length_b   1.000
_cell.length_c   1.000
_cell.angle_alpha   90.00
_cell.angle_beta   90.00
_cell.angle_gamma   90.00
#
_symmetry.space_group_name_H-M   'P 1'
#
loop_
_entity.id
_entity.type
_entity.pdbx_description
1 polymer ?
#
loop_
_entity_poly.entity_id
_entity_poly.type
_entity_poly.pdbx_seq_one_letter_code
_entity_poly.pdbx_strand_id
1 'polypeptide(L)'
;MVLVHEGDQVATPQSPDTCPVVPGPGSRIAAGLDPEIDLVISGHSHQAYICKIKDPAGQDRYHTQGSSFGRIITQIDFRVDRKTRDVIRSSVSADNHVVTRTITPDPEVEAYVQTWKERVSVVANRPVGNITATIARDPSGAGESPLGNLIADAQLEAAREGGAEIALMNPGGVRADLTYPASGSEGDGVVTYGEAFTVQPFNNLVQVVTLTGEQLRRLLEQQWTESYTRVLQPSASLTYTADLTKPIGSRVSDIKINGIPVTDTQRIRVAANNFLIGGGDGFTVFTEGTELWSGPLDIDAFVAYLSAHSPVDPPATDRITFIR
;
A
#
# COMPACT_ATOMS: atom_id res chain seq x y z
N MET A 1 21.64 10.00 12.83
CA MET A 1 20.97 9.30 11.69
C MET A 1 19.63 8.77 12.14
N VAL A 2 18.60 8.88 11.30
CA VAL A 2 17.24 8.36 11.54
C VAL A 2 16.87 7.41 10.41
N LEU A 3 16.29 6.27 10.75
CA LEU A 3 15.61 5.36 9.83
C LEU A 3 14.11 5.55 10.02
N VAL A 4 13.38 5.81 8.94
CA VAL A 4 11.94 6.05 9.00
C VAL A 4 11.22 5.25 7.92
N HIS A 5 10.09 4.61 8.28
CA HIS A 5 9.24 3.92 7.31
C HIS A 5 8.16 4.87 6.79
N GLU A 6 8.61 5.93 6.13
CA GLU A 6 7.82 6.91 5.39
C GLU A 6 8.68 7.49 4.27
N GLY A 7 8.08 7.90 3.15
CA GLY A 7 8.82 8.39 1.99
C GLY A 7 8.02 9.35 1.13
N ASP A 8 8.67 9.89 0.11
CA ASP A 8 8.09 10.82 -0.85
C ASP A 8 7.86 10.14 -2.20
N GLN A 9 7.06 10.79 -3.05
CA GLN A 9 6.87 10.36 -4.44
C GLN A 9 7.88 11.06 -5.36
N VAL A 10 8.23 10.39 -6.45
CA VAL A 10 9.08 10.94 -7.51
C VAL A 10 8.19 11.45 -8.63
N ALA A 11 8.31 12.75 -8.96
CA ALA A 11 7.47 13.39 -9.97
C ALA A 11 7.67 12.80 -11.38
N THR A 12 8.90 12.41 -11.71
CA THR A 12 9.25 11.80 -12.99
C THR A 12 10.36 10.79 -12.75
N PRO A 13 10.26 9.56 -13.23
CA PRO A 13 11.35 8.58 -13.13
C PRO A 13 12.63 9.14 -13.77
N GLN A 14 13.70 9.19 -12.98
CA GLN A 14 15.03 9.65 -13.39
C GLN A 14 16.09 8.69 -12.84
N SER A 15 17.37 9.10 -12.91
CA SER A 15 18.44 8.36 -12.22
C SER A 15 18.13 8.22 -10.73
N PRO A 16 18.38 7.04 -10.13
CA PRO A 16 18.14 6.81 -8.71
C PRO A 16 18.89 7.76 -7.78
N ASP A 17 19.92 8.45 -8.26
CA ASP A 17 20.74 9.41 -7.47
C ASP A 17 20.21 10.85 -7.54
N THR A 18 19.17 11.10 -8.33
CA THR A 18 18.58 12.45 -8.43
C THR A 18 17.57 12.71 -7.32
N CYS A 19 17.16 13.98 -7.18
CA CYS A 19 16.14 14.42 -6.22
C CYS A 19 14.94 15.04 -6.98
N PRO A 20 14.14 14.25 -7.71
CA PRO A 20 12.94 14.74 -8.40
C PRO A 20 11.70 14.60 -7.50
N VAL A 21 11.85 14.60 -6.19
CA VAL A 21 10.75 14.37 -5.25
C VAL A 21 9.78 15.53 -5.22
N VAL A 22 8.49 15.19 -5.15
CA VAL A 22 7.45 16.10 -4.69
C VAL A 22 7.49 16.04 -3.15
N PRO A 23 7.78 17.17 -2.45
CA PRO A 23 7.86 17.17 -1.00
C PRO A 23 6.59 16.61 -0.37
N GLY A 24 6.75 15.52 0.40
CA GLY A 24 5.69 14.76 1.01
C GLY A 24 5.94 14.49 2.50
N PRO A 25 5.40 13.40 3.04
CA PRO A 25 5.60 13.05 4.44
C PRO A 25 7.08 12.86 4.82
N GLY A 26 7.87 12.17 3.97
CA GLY A 26 9.28 11.92 4.21
C GLY A 26 10.10 13.22 4.29
N SER A 27 9.91 14.12 3.33
CA SER A 27 10.56 15.44 3.32
C SER A 27 10.18 16.29 4.52
N ARG A 28 8.89 16.27 4.93
CA ARG A 28 8.44 17.02 6.12
C ARG A 28 9.11 16.51 7.40
N ILE A 29 9.18 15.19 7.56
CA ILE A 29 9.90 14.58 8.69
C ILE A 29 11.36 15.00 8.64
N ALA A 30 12.02 14.81 7.49
CA ALA A 30 13.44 15.14 7.35
C ALA A 30 13.75 16.62 7.63
N ALA A 31 12.86 17.54 7.24
CA ALA A 31 13.03 18.97 7.50
C ALA A 31 12.76 19.37 8.96
N GLY A 32 11.87 18.65 9.66
CA GLY A 32 11.45 18.99 11.03
C GLY A 32 12.27 18.36 12.15
N LEU A 33 13.13 17.38 11.85
CA LEU A 33 13.96 16.72 12.86
C LEU A 33 15.00 17.68 13.45
N ASP A 34 15.41 17.40 14.71
CA ASP A 34 16.45 18.13 15.42
C ASP A 34 17.71 18.33 14.55
N PRO A 35 18.36 19.52 14.59
CA PRO A 35 19.60 19.79 13.85
C PRO A 35 20.75 18.81 14.12
N GLU A 36 20.76 18.11 15.25
CA GLU A 36 21.75 17.06 15.57
C GLU A 36 21.61 15.80 14.69
N ILE A 37 20.53 15.69 13.91
CA ILE A 37 20.32 14.58 12.97
C ILE A 37 20.90 14.93 11.61
N ASP A 38 21.92 14.19 11.14
CA ASP A 38 22.67 14.47 9.92
C ASP A 38 22.10 13.82 8.68
N LEU A 39 21.40 12.69 8.85
CA LEU A 39 20.98 11.80 7.78
C LEU A 39 19.62 11.17 8.09
N VAL A 40 18.76 11.13 7.09
CA VAL A 40 17.48 10.41 7.12
C VAL A 40 17.44 9.37 5.99
N ILE A 41 17.19 8.11 6.36
CA ILE A 41 16.98 7.01 5.42
C ILE A 41 15.50 6.63 5.48
N SER A 42 14.83 6.77 4.36
CA SER A 42 13.39 6.59 4.17
C SER A 42 13.04 5.24 3.56
N GLY A 43 11.75 4.90 3.59
CA GLY A 43 11.18 3.69 3.00
C GLY A 43 9.76 3.91 2.51
N HIS A 44 8.91 2.89 2.60
CA HIS A 44 7.46 2.89 2.36
C HIS A 44 7.03 3.20 0.91
N SER A 45 7.41 4.32 0.33
CA SER A 45 6.95 4.74 -1.01
C SER A 45 7.59 3.95 -2.17
N HIS A 46 8.58 3.11 -1.90
CA HIS A 46 9.32 2.29 -2.88
C HIS A 46 10.02 3.11 -3.98
N GLN A 47 10.24 4.40 -3.75
CA GLN A 47 10.94 5.28 -4.68
C GLN A 47 12.46 5.18 -4.50
N ALA A 48 13.22 5.73 -5.47
CA ALA A 48 14.66 5.88 -5.37
C ALA A 48 15.02 7.36 -5.52
N TYR A 49 15.74 7.90 -4.54
CA TYR A 49 16.19 9.28 -4.58
C TYR A 49 17.32 9.54 -3.58
N ILE A 50 18.11 10.57 -3.88
CA ILE A 50 19.11 11.16 -2.97
C ILE A 50 18.86 12.66 -2.95
N CYS A 51 18.32 13.17 -1.86
CA CYS A 51 17.97 14.57 -1.69
C CYS A 51 18.84 15.24 -0.61
N LYS A 52 18.99 16.56 -0.73
CA LYS A 52 19.46 17.43 0.36
C LYS A 52 18.30 18.32 0.80
N ILE A 53 17.92 18.19 2.06
CA ILE A 53 16.81 18.94 2.67
C ILE A 53 17.39 19.83 3.75
N LYS A 54 16.90 21.07 3.86
CA LYS A 54 17.29 21.99 4.93
C LYS A 54 16.69 21.54 6.26
N ASP A 55 17.52 21.43 7.28
CA ASP A 55 17.08 21.24 8.66
C ASP A 55 16.57 22.57 9.28
N PRO A 56 16.06 22.58 10.52
CA PRO A 56 15.59 23.80 11.18
C PRO A 56 16.68 24.88 11.39
N ALA A 57 17.96 24.50 11.38
CA ALA A 57 19.08 25.42 11.43
C ALA A 57 19.56 25.93 10.06
N GLY A 58 18.88 25.49 8.97
CA GLY A 58 19.22 25.86 7.60
C GLY A 58 20.40 25.10 6.98
N GLN A 59 20.89 24.06 7.65
CA GLN A 59 21.97 23.21 7.15
C GLN A 59 21.44 22.10 6.25
N ASP A 60 22.27 21.67 5.28
CA ASP A 60 21.91 20.54 4.41
C ASP A 60 21.96 19.22 5.17
N ARG A 61 20.91 18.44 5.02
CA ARG A 61 20.75 17.07 5.53
C ARG A 61 20.44 16.14 4.37
N TYR A 62 21.13 15.01 4.30
CA TYR A 62 20.78 13.99 3.31
C TYR A 62 19.50 13.26 3.70
N HIS A 63 18.62 13.08 2.71
CA HIS A 63 17.39 12.30 2.78
C HIS A 63 17.37 11.34 1.59
N THR A 64 17.49 10.04 1.87
CA THR A 64 17.68 9.02 0.84
C THR A 64 16.62 7.93 0.90
N GLN A 65 16.34 7.31 -0.24
CA GLN A 65 15.56 6.09 -0.34
C GLN A 65 16.09 5.21 -1.47
N GLY A 66 16.26 3.92 -1.21
CA GLY A 66 16.84 2.93 -2.12
C GLY A 66 15.82 1.97 -2.72
N SER A 67 14.67 2.46 -3.20
CA SER A 67 13.63 1.64 -3.83
C SER A 67 13.07 0.54 -2.90
N SER A 68 12.89 -0.68 -3.40
CA SER A 68 12.33 -1.82 -2.68
C SER A 68 12.88 -3.15 -3.20
N PHE A 69 12.66 -4.23 -2.43
CA PHE A 69 12.96 -5.61 -2.84
C PHE A 69 14.43 -5.88 -3.18
N GLY A 70 15.38 -5.17 -2.57
CA GLY A 70 16.81 -5.35 -2.83
C GLY A 70 17.26 -4.93 -4.23
N ARG A 71 16.50 -4.08 -4.94
CA ARG A 71 16.84 -3.60 -6.29
C ARG A 71 17.95 -2.58 -6.30
N ILE A 72 18.14 -1.89 -5.18
CA ILE A 72 19.14 -0.81 -5.01
C ILE A 72 19.79 -0.96 -3.65
N ILE A 73 21.10 -0.72 -3.61
CA ILE A 73 21.87 -0.55 -2.39
C ILE A 73 22.26 0.92 -2.31
N THR A 74 21.82 1.62 -1.28
CA THR A 74 22.26 3.00 -1.02
C THR A 74 23.55 2.95 -0.21
N GLN A 75 24.66 3.37 -0.81
CA GLN A 75 25.93 3.57 -0.13
C GLN A 75 26.00 5.00 0.39
N ILE A 76 26.40 5.19 1.65
CA ILE A 76 26.55 6.51 2.26
C ILE A 76 27.89 6.56 2.99
N ASP A 77 28.77 7.45 2.55
CA ASP A 77 30.08 7.66 3.14
C ASP A 77 30.12 9.00 3.88
N PHE A 78 30.71 9.02 5.05
CA PHE A 78 30.89 10.25 5.84
C PHE A 78 32.08 10.15 6.78
N ARG A 79 32.56 11.31 7.25
CA ARG A 79 33.60 11.41 8.25
C ARG A 79 33.03 11.89 9.57
N VAL A 80 33.56 11.36 10.67
CA VAL A 80 33.23 11.78 12.03
C VAL A 80 34.42 12.53 12.66
N ASP A 81 34.17 13.70 13.22
CA ASP A 81 35.16 14.39 14.02
C ASP A 81 35.38 13.63 15.34
N ARG A 82 36.62 13.23 15.61
CA ARG A 82 36.95 12.43 16.80
C ARG A 82 36.83 13.21 18.12
N LYS A 83 36.90 14.55 18.08
CA LYS A 83 36.81 15.39 19.28
C LYS A 83 35.35 15.66 19.65
N THR A 84 34.55 16.09 18.68
CA THR A 84 33.13 16.38 18.90
C THR A 84 32.26 15.11 18.85
N ARG A 85 32.75 14.04 18.21
CA ARG A 85 32.03 12.79 17.91
C ARG A 85 30.83 13.00 16.99
N ASP A 86 30.87 14.06 16.20
CA ASP A 86 29.81 14.49 15.32
C ASP A 86 30.17 14.25 13.85
N VAL A 87 29.17 14.15 12.98
CA VAL A 87 29.35 13.97 11.54
C VAL A 87 29.78 15.27 10.90
N ILE A 88 30.87 15.22 10.12
CA ILE A 88 31.26 16.34 9.27
C ILE A 88 30.37 16.36 8.06
N ARG A 89 29.22 17.06 8.12
CA ARG A 89 28.16 17.05 7.08
C ARG A 89 28.65 17.35 5.68
N SER A 90 29.66 18.21 5.53
CA SER A 90 30.29 18.52 4.24
C SER A 90 31.03 17.33 3.63
N SER A 91 31.29 16.28 4.41
CA SER A 91 31.93 15.05 3.95
C SER A 91 30.95 13.95 3.54
N VAL A 92 29.64 14.16 3.73
CA VAL A 92 28.63 13.16 3.39
C VAL A 92 28.48 13.06 1.87
N SER A 93 28.58 11.85 1.35
CA SER A 93 28.22 11.49 -0.02
C SER A 93 27.28 10.28 -0.02
N ALA A 94 26.43 10.17 -1.00
CA ALA A 94 25.51 9.05 -1.14
C ALA A 94 25.37 8.68 -2.62
N ASP A 95 25.29 7.36 -2.90
CA ASP A 95 25.07 6.78 -4.22
C ASP A 95 24.10 5.60 -4.12
N ASN A 96 23.19 5.49 -5.10
CA ASN A 96 22.23 4.39 -5.24
C ASN A 96 22.72 3.40 -6.30
N HIS A 97 23.30 2.28 -5.88
CA HIS A 97 23.80 1.23 -6.76
C HIS A 97 22.69 0.26 -7.15
N VAL A 98 22.39 0.19 -8.46
CA VAL A 98 21.41 -0.78 -8.97
C VAL A 98 21.97 -2.19 -8.86
N VAL A 99 21.22 -3.06 -8.17
CA VAL A 99 21.57 -4.48 -8.04
C VAL A 99 21.25 -5.19 -9.35
N THR A 100 22.29 -5.62 -10.06
CA THR A 100 22.18 -6.40 -11.30
C THR A 100 22.10 -7.89 -11.00
N ARG A 101 21.49 -8.66 -11.91
CA ARG A 101 21.44 -10.14 -11.80
C ARG A 101 22.62 -10.83 -12.49
N THR A 102 23.75 -10.14 -12.57
CA THR A 102 24.98 -10.62 -13.24
C THR A 102 26.02 -11.15 -12.28
N ILE A 103 25.82 -10.95 -10.98
CA ILE A 103 26.70 -11.43 -9.92
C ILE A 103 26.31 -12.86 -9.59
N THR A 104 27.31 -13.78 -9.50
CA THR A 104 27.07 -15.13 -9.03
C THR A 104 26.54 -15.12 -7.60
N PRO A 105 25.40 -15.78 -7.29
CA PRO A 105 24.87 -15.88 -5.95
C PRO A 105 25.90 -16.44 -4.96
N ASP A 106 25.90 -15.93 -3.74
CA ASP A 106 26.67 -16.52 -2.66
C ASP A 106 26.10 -17.93 -2.34
N PRO A 107 26.91 -19.01 -2.40
CA PRO A 107 26.39 -20.35 -2.25
C PRO A 107 25.84 -20.66 -0.86
N GLU A 108 26.32 -20.01 0.20
CA GLU A 108 25.78 -20.20 1.55
C GLU A 108 24.40 -19.56 1.68
N VAL A 109 24.25 -18.34 1.13
CA VAL A 109 22.96 -17.64 1.10
C VAL A 109 21.96 -18.38 0.22
N GLU A 110 22.40 -18.88 -0.94
CA GLU A 110 21.54 -19.67 -1.83
C GLU A 110 21.03 -20.95 -1.15
N ALA A 111 21.90 -21.71 -0.49
CA ALA A 111 21.54 -22.91 0.27
C ALA A 111 20.56 -22.57 1.43
N TYR A 112 20.78 -21.44 2.13
CA TYR A 112 19.89 -20.97 3.16
C TYR A 112 18.48 -20.63 2.61
N VAL A 113 18.42 -19.90 1.51
CA VAL A 113 17.15 -19.57 0.82
C VAL A 113 16.42 -20.85 0.38
N GLN A 114 17.16 -21.82 -0.21
CA GLN A 114 16.59 -23.08 -0.66
C GLN A 114 16.01 -23.90 0.51
N THR A 115 16.69 -23.95 1.65
CA THR A 115 16.19 -24.61 2.87
C THR A 115 14.82 -24.06 3.29
N TRP A 116 14.65 -22.75 3.25
CA TRP A 116 13.36 -22.14 3.63
C TRP A 116 12.28 -22.33 2.57
N LYS A 117 12.63 -22.29 1.28
CA LYS A 117 11.70 -22.61 0.18
C LYS A 117 11.14 -24.03 0.34
N GLU A 118 11.99 -25.00 0.63
CA GLU A 118 11.57 -26.39 0.84
C GLU A 118 10.65 -26.53 2.05
N ARG A 119 10.98 -25.87 3.17
CA ARG A 119 10.17 -25.92 4.40
C ARG A 119 8.77 -25.34 4.23
N VAL A 120 8.64 -24.25 3.48
CA VAL A 120 7.34 -23.58 3.29
C VAL A 120 6.54 -24.17 2.12
N SER A 121 7.16 -24.95 1.25
CA SER A 121 6.56 -25.43 -0.01
C SER A 121 5.21 -26.15 0.18
N VAL A 122 5.06 -26.94 1.23
CA VAL A 122 3.82 -27.68 1.53
C VAL A 122 2.66 -26.72 1.79
N VAL A 123 2.91 -25.62 2.51
CA VAL A 123 1.88 -24.60 2.79
C VAL A 123 1.72 -23.69 1.59
N ALA A 124 2.81 -23.22 1.02
CA ALA A 124 2.79 -22.26 -0.09
C ALA A 124 2.12 -22.83 -1.35
N ASN A 125 2.38 -24.10 -1.68
CA ASN A 125 1.81 -24.74 -2.87
C ASN A 125 0.40 -25.33 -2.67
N ARG A 126 -0.20 -25.13 -1.50
CA ARG A 126 -1.56 -25.62 -1.23
C ARG A 126 -2.57 -24.82 -2.07
N PRO A 127 -3.37 -25.47 -2.95
CA PRO A 127 -4.43 -24.77 -3.68
C PRO A 127 -5.47 -24.18 -2.72
N VAL A 128 -5.93 -22.98 -3.03
CA VAL A 128 -6.94 -22.24 -2.24
C VAL A 128 -8.16 -21.81 -3.05
N GLY A 129 -8.13 -21.98 -4.37
CA GLY A 129 -9.22 -21.69 -5.27
C GLY A 129 -8.77 -21.69 -6.74
N ASN A 130 -9.66 -21.28 -7.63
CA ASN A 130 -9.37 -21.13 -9.05
C ASN A 130 -9.88 -19.78 -9.54
N ILE A 131 -9.24 -19.26 -10.58
CA ILE A 131 -9.66 -18.06 -11.32
C ILE A 131 -9.88 -18.40 -12.79
N THR A 132 -10.77 -17.68 -13.50
CA THR A 132 -11.07 -17.92 -14.91
C THR A 132 -10.15 -17.14 -15.86
N ALA A 133 -9.49 -16.09 -15.37
CA ALA A 133 -8.53 -15.26 -16.07
C ALA A 133 -7.64 -14.54 -15.07
N THR A 134 -6.55 -13.95 -15.51
CA THR A 134 -5.67 -13.10 -14.65
C THR A 134 -6.50 -11.95 -14.05
N ILE A 135 -6.42 -11.80 -12.72
CA ILE A 135 -7.05 -10.70 -11.97
C ILE A 135 -5.96 -9.69 -11.63
N ALA A 136 -5.95 -8.58 -12.35
CA ALA A 136 -4.89 -7.59 -12.25
C ALA A 136 -5.07 -6.65 -11.06
N ARG A 137 -3.95 -6.26 -10.46
CA ARG A 137 -3.86 -5.20 -9.44
C ARG A 137 -3.79 -3.80 -10.05
N ASP A 138 -3.43 -3.70 -11.33
CA ASP A 138 -3.27 -2.41 -11.98
C ASP A 138 -4.63 -1.70 -12.03
N PRO A 139 -4.68 -0.43 -11.60
CA PRO A 139 -5.91 0.31 -11.60
C PRO A 139 -6.39 0.55 -13.04
N SER A 140 -7.70 0.50 -13.23
CA SER A 140 -8.34 1.11 -14.41
C SER A 140 -7.90 2.57 -14.52
N GLY A 141 -8.07 3.19 -15.69
CA GLY A 141 -7.77 4.63 -15.84
C GLY A 141 -8.45 5.53 -14.79
N ALA A 142 -9.33 4.97 -14.00
CA ALA A 142 -10.03 5.58 -12.87
C ALA A 142 -9.35 5.37 -11.52
N GLY A 143 -8.39 4.46 -11.40
CA GLY A 143 -7.72 4.10 -10.16
C GLY A 143 -8.32 2.89 -9.45
N GLU A 144 -9.45 2.36 -9.94
CA GLU A 144 -10.09 1.14 -9.46
C GLU A 144 -9.44 -0.09 -10.10
N SER A 145 -9.21 -1.16 -9.36
CA SER A 145 -8.59 -2.39 -9.87
C SER A 145 -9.45 -3.63 -9.62
N PRO A 146 -9.48 -4.60 -10.57
CA PRO A 146 -10.25 -5.83 -10.37
C PRO A 146 -9.84 -6.58 -9.10
N LEU A 147 -8.53 -6.72 -8.85
CA LEU A 147 -8.04 -7.45 -7.68
C LEU A 147 -8.32 -6.70 -6.37
N GLY A 148 -8.21 -5.38 -6.38
CA GLY A 148 -8.57 -4.57 -5.22
C GLY A 148 -10.06 -4.69 -4.86
N ASN A 149 -10.93 -4.68 -5.87
CA ASN A 149 -12.36 -4.91 -5.70
C ASN A 149 -12.67 -6.31 -5.15
N LEU A 150 -11.99 -7.34 -5.66
CA LEU A 150 -12.13 -8.70 -5.16
C LEU A 150 -11.75 -8.83 -3.68
N ILE A 151 -10.64 -8.20 -3.29
CA ILE A 151 -10.18 -8.20 -1.90
C ILE A 151 -11.17 -7.44 -1.00
N ALA A 152 -11.72 -6.32 -1.47
CA ALA A 152 -12.74 -5.59 -0.72
C ALA A 152 -14.01 -6.43 -0.52
N ASP A 153 -14.43 -7.22 -1.54
CA ASP A 153 -15.55 -8.15 -1.42
C ASP A 153 -15.25 -9.27 -0.40
N ALA A 154 -14.02 -9.81 -0.42
CA ALA A 154 -13.59 -10.82 0.53
C ALA A 154 -13.58 -10.28 1.98
N GLN A 155 -13.08 -9.06 2.18
CA GLN A 155 -13.10 -8.40 3.49
C GLN A 155 -14.53 -8.12 3.97
N LEU A 156 -15.43 -7.69 3.07
CA LEU A 156 -16.84 -7.49 3.40
C LEU A 156 -17.49 -8.79 3.87
N GLU A 157 -17.24 -9.88 3.15
CA GLU A 157 -17.79 -11.20 3.51
C GLU A 157 -17.28 -11.68 4.87
N ALA A 158 -15.98 -11.58 5.11
CA ALA A 158 -15.35 -11.95 6.38
C ALA A 158 -15.79 -11.08 7.57
N ALA A 159 -16.23 -9.85 7.29
CA ALA A 159 -16.67 -8.87 8.29
C ALA A 159 -18.19 -8.91 8.58
N ARG A 160 -18.93 -9.87 8.05
CA ARG A 160 -20.41 -9.99 8.26
C ARG A 160 -20.79 -10.05 9.74
N GLU A 161 -20.05 -10.79 10.55
CA GLU A 161 -20.29 -10.86 12.00
C GLU A 161 -20.10 -9.51 12.71
N GLY A 162 -19.22 -8.66 12.16
CA GLY A 162 -19.04 -7.28 12.60
C GLY A 162 -20.13 -6.33 12.09
N GLY A 163 -21.10 -6.84 11.33
CA GLY A 163 -22.20 -6.07 10.77
C GLY A 163 -21.79 -5.18 9.59
N ALA A 164 -20.68 -5.46 8.91
CA ALA A 164 -20.19 -4.65 7.80
C ALA A 164 -21.21 -4.54 6.66
N GLU A 165 -21.42 -3.33 6.16
CA GLU A 165 -22.28 -3.01 5.01
C GLU A 165 -21.47 -2.76 3.75
N ILE A 166 -20.25 -2.24 3.92
CA ILE A 166 -19.28 -1.95 2.86
C ILE A 166 -17.88 -2.31 3.32
N ALA A 167 -16.97 -2.52 2.37
CA ALA A 167 -15.54 -2.64 2.64
C ALA A 167 -14.73 -1.75 1.70
N LEU A 168 -13.55 -1.32 2.19
CA LEU A 168 -12.60 -0.50 1.46
C LEU A 168 -11.19 -1.06 1.60
N MET A 169 -10.49 -1.22 0.46
CA MET A 169 -9.11 -1.69 0.43
C MET A 169 -8.18 -0.64 -0.16
N ASN A 170 -7.03 -0.42 0.48
CA ASN A 170 -6.02 0.49 -0.06
C ASN A 170 -5.20 -0.17 -1.19
N PRO A 171 -4.86 0.57 -2.26
CA PRO A 171 -4.11 0.02 -3.39
C PRO A 171 -2.72 -0.48 -2.99
N GLY A 172 -2.08 0.17 -2.00
CA GLY A 172 -0.78 -0.23 -1.46
C GLY A 172 -0.79 -1.59 -0.76
N GLY A 173 -1.94 -2.07 -0.34
CA GLY A 173 -2.12 -3.39 0.27
C GLY A 173 -2.25 -4.54 -0.75
N VAL A 174 -2.34 -4.24 -2.06
CA VAL A 174 -2.40 -5.22 -3.15
C VAL A 174 -1.03 -5.31 -3.82
N ARG A 175 -0.26 -6.38 -3.60
CA ARG A 175 1.18 -6.42 -3.91
C ARG A 175 1.56 -7.12 -5.21
N ALA A 176 0.72 -7.98 -5.74
CA ALA A 176 0.93 -8.73 -6.98
C ALA A 176 -0.41 -8.97 -7.68
N ASP A 177 -0.37 -9.38 -8.94
CA ASP A 177 -1.53 -9.89 -9.66
C ASP A 177 -1.81 -11.34 -9.24
N LEU A 178 -3.05 -11.81 -9.39
CA LEU A 178 -3.34 -13.23 -9.50
C LEU A 178 -3.27 -13.61 -10.98
N THR A 179 -2.24 -14.34 -11.37
CA THR A 179 -2.00 -14.69 -12.78
C THR A 179 -2.69 -16.00 -13.14
N TYR A 180 -3.39 -16.04 -14.30
CA TYR A 180 -4.02 -17.27 -14.80
C TYR A 180 -3.01 -18.33 -15.24
N PRO A 181 -1.93 -18.00 -15.97
CA PRO A 181 -0.88 -18.96 -16.26
C PRO A 181 -0.21 -19.45 -14.97
N ALA A 182 0.00 -20.76 -14.89
CA ALA A 182 0.65 -21.38 -13.73
C ALA A 182 2.01 -20.76 -13.44
N SER A 183 2.31 -20.51 -12.16
CA SER A 183 3.61 -20.01 -11.67
C SER A 183 4.57 -21.15 -11.29
N GLY A 184 4.04 -22.35 -11.10
CA GLY A 184 4.75 -23.56 -10.71
C GLY A 184 4.16 -24.82 -11.34
N SER A 185 3.79 -25.80 -10.53
CA SER A 185 3.23 -27.08 -10.97
C SER A 185 1.71 -27.21 -10.73
N GLU A 186 1.05 -26.15 -10.28
CA GLU A 186 -0.34 -26.15 -9.86
C GLU A 186 -1.34 -26.26 -11.00
N GLY A 187 -0.99 -25.82 -12.21
CA GLY A 187 -1.83 -25.74 -13.39
C GLY A 187 -2.50 -24.36 -13.56
N ASP A 188 -2.89 -24.06 -14.81
CA ASP A 188 -3.45 -22.77 -15.17
C ASP A 188 -4.76 -22.51 -14.39
N GLY A 189 -4.88 -21.28 -13.88
CA GLY A 189 -6.03 -20.81 -13.14
C GLY A 189 -6.11 -21.29 -11.68
N VAL A 190 -5.26 -22.23 -11.24
CA VAL A 190 -5.20 -22.60 -9.82
C VAL A 190 -4.49 -21.51 -9.05
N VAL A 191 -5.09 -21.06 -7.94
CA VAL A 191 -4.47 -20.14 -7.01
C VAL A 191 -3.95 -20.90 -5.81
N THR A 192 -2.67 -20.74 -5.52
CA THR A 192 -2.02 -21.31 -4.34
C THR A 192 -2.05 -20.34 -3.14
N TYR A 193 -1.85 -20.88 -1.93
CA TYR A 193 -1.71 -20.03 -0.74
C TYR A 193 -0.54 -19.04 -0.86
N GLY A 194 0.58 -19.47 -1.48
CA GLY A 194 1.74 -18.60 -1.69
C GLY A 194 1.44 -17.42 -2.61
N GLU A 195 0.65 -17.61 -3.66
CA GLU A 195 0.20 -16.54 -4.53
C GLU A 195 -0.75 -15.60 -3.81
N ALA A 196 -1.74 -16.13 -3.09
CA ALA A 196 -2.65 -15.31 -2.26
C ALA A 196 -1.86 -14.50 -1.21
N PHE A 197 -0.87 -15.10 -0.56
CA PHE A 197 0.01 -14.42 0.38
C PHE A 197 0.90 -13.37 -0.30
N THR A 198 1.35 -13.62 -1.53
CA THR A 198 2.12 -12.63 -2.29
C THR A 198 1.27 -11.41 -2.64
N VAL A 199 -0.04 -11.60 -2.85
CA VAL A 199 -1.00 -10.50 -3.06
C VAL A 199 -1.24 -9.71 -1.77
N GLN A 200 -1.44 -10.37 -0.63
CA GLN A 200 -1.71 -9.74 0.68
C GLN A 200 -0.73 -10.26 1.78
N PRO A 201 0.54 -9.79 1.80
CA PRO A 201 1.58 -10.34 2.68
C PRO A 201 1.63 -9.73 4.09
N PHE A 202 0.70 -8.84 4.47
CA PHE A 202 0.85 -8.01 5.67
C PHE A 202 0.28 -8.63 6.94
N ASN A 203 -0.59 -9.64 6.84
CA ASN A 203 -1.31 -10.22 7.99
C ASN A 203 -2.06 -9.16 8.81
N ASN A 204 -2.71 -8.21 8.14
CA ASN A 204 -3.57 -7.25 8.82
C ASN A 204 -4.84 -7.93 9.35
N LEU A 205 -5.40 -7.43 10.43
CA LEU A 205 -6.75 -7.81 10.85
C LEU A 205 -7.79 -7.11 9.97
N VAL A 206 -8.81 -7.83 9.55
CA VAL A 206 -10.03 -7.19 9.02
C VAL A 206 -10.79 -6.59 10.19
N GLN A 207 -11.05 -5.30 10.14
CA GLN A 207 -11.74 -4.57 11.20
C GLN A 207 -12.97 -3.85 10.66
N VAL A 208 -13.93 -3.55 11.55
CA VAL A 208 -15.14 -2.79 11.20
C VAL A 208 -15.30 -1.64 12.19
N VAL A 209 -15.58 -0.46 11.66
CA VAL A 209 -15.95 0.71 12.46
C VAL A 209 -17.27 1.30 11.95
N THR A 210 -17.96 2.05 12.80
CA THR A 210 -19.13 2.83 12.42
C THR A 210 -18.70 4.24 12.04
N LEU A 211 -19.02 4.66 10.83
CA LEU A 211 -18.91 6.05 10.36
C LEU A 211 -20.30 6.60 10.05
N THR A 212 -20.46 7.92 10.11
CA THR A 212 -21.61 8.60 9.54
C THR A 212 -21.46 8.75 8.02
N GLY A 213 -22.53 9.00 7.29
CA GLY A 213 -22.44 9.23 5.84
C GLY A 213 -21.61 10.47 5.50
N GLU A 214 -21.63 11.48 6.35
CA GLU A 214 -20.75 12.67 6.24
C GLU A 214 -19.26 12.26 6.40
N GLN A 215 -18.95 11.44 7.42
CA GLN A 215 -17.60 10.91 7.61
C GLN A 215 -17.18 10.02 6.44
N LEU A 216 -18.06 9.16 5.93
CA LEU A 216 -17.75 8.35 4.74
C LEU A 216 -17.40 9.23 3.53
N ARG A 217 -18.15 10.31 3.29
CA ARG A 217 -17.82 11.25 2.20
C ARG A 217 -16.47 11.91 2.42
N ARG A 218 -16.16 12.40 3.63
CA ARG A 218 -14.83 12.97 3.95
C ARG A 218 -13.70 11.94 3.79
N LEU A 219 -13.95 10.69 4.17
CA LEU A 219 -13.01 9.59 3.97
C LEU A 219 -12.69 9.38 2.49
N LEU A 220 -13.72 9.31 1.65
CA LEU A 220 -13.57 9.16 0.20
C LEU A 220 -12.91 10.38 -0.45
N GLU A 221 -13.07 11.58 0.08
CA GLU A 221 -12.35 12.78 -0.38
C GLU A 221 -10.85 12.73 -0.08
N GLN A 222 -10.40 12.01 0.94
CA GLN A 222 -8.98 11.85 1.28
C GLN A 222 -8.17 11.08 0.23
N GLN A 223 -8.81 10.47 -0.76
CA GLN A 223 -8.16 9.78 -1.88
C GLN A 223 -7.31 10.73 -2.76
N TRP A 224 -7.63 12.01 -2.76
CA TRP A 224 -6.95 13.02 -3.56
C TRP A 224 -6.38 14.12 -2.67
N THR A 225 -5.08 14.32 -2.77
CA THR A 225 -4.38 15.42 -2.10
C THR A 225 -3.56 16.19 -3.14
N GLU A 226 -2.94 17.29 -2.74
CA GLU A 226 -2.01 18.03 -3.62
C GLU A 226 -0.78 17.20 -3.99
N SER A 227 -0.42 16.23 -3.16
CA SER A 227 0.83 15.46 -3.29
C SER A 227 0.65 14.07 -3.89
N TYR A 228 -0.55 13.47 -3.79
CA TYR A 228 -0.80 12.11 -4.26
C TYR A 228 -2.28 11.83 -4.52
N THR A 229 -2.51 10.76 -5.30
CA THR A 229 -3.81 10.13 -5.47
C THR A 229 -3.71 8.66 -5.03
N ARG A 230 -4.60 8.22 -4.13
CA ARG A 230 -4.71 6.82 -3.65
C ARG A 230 -6.18 6.43 -3.64
N VAL A 231 -6.65 5.79 -4.69
CA VAL A 231 -8.05 5.39 -4.80
C VAL A 231 -8.30 4.12 -3.98
N LEU A 232 -9.18 4.21 -2.99
CA LEU A 232 -9.66 3.05 -2.24
C LEU A 232 -10.51 2.16 -3.14
N GLN A 233 -10.30 0.86 -3.05
CA GLN A 233 -11.02 -0.15 -3.81
C GLN A 233 -12.30 -0.51 -3.04
N PRO A 234 -13.49 -0.21 -3.56
CA PRO A 234 -14.73 -0.45 -2.82
C PRO A 234 -15.24 -1.89 -3.03
N SER A 235 -15.96 -2.44 -2.04
CA SER A 235 -16.78 -3.63 -2.22
C SER A 235 -17.94 -3.40 -3.18
N ALA A 236 -18.51 -4.47 -3.74
CA ALA A 236 -19.63 -4.39 -4.70
C ALA A 236 -20.87 -3.68 -4.15
N SER A 237 -21.01 -3.61 -2.83
CA SER A 237 -22.11 -2.91 -2.15
C SER A 237 -22.00 -1.38 -2.19
N LEU A 238 -20.80 -0.82 -2.46
CA LEU A 238 -20.56 0.63 -2.47
C LEU A 238 -20.33 1.15 -3.88
N THR A 239 -21.10 2.15 -4.28
CA THR A 239 -20.85 2.92 -5.51
C THR A 239 -20.87 4.41 -5.22
N TYR A 240 -20.09 5.18 -5.98
CA TYR A 240 -20.07 6.64 -5.88
C TYR A 240 -19.54 7.30 -7.15
N THR A 241 -19.75 8.62 -7.26
CA THR A 241 -19.19 9.45 -8.34
C THR A 241 -18.02 10.27 -7.81
N ALA A 242 -16.91 10.28 -8.56
CA ALA A 242 -15.74 11.12 -8.33
C ALA A 242 -15.56 12.09 -9.50
N ASP A 243 -15.86 13.37 -9.29
CA ASP A 243 -15.72 14.43 -10.27
C ASP A 243 -14.37 15.13 -10.10
N LEU A 244 -13.40 14.75 -10.92
CA LEU A 244 -12.04 15.28 -10.86
C LEU A 244 -11.90 16.71 -11.41
N THR A 245 -12.96 17.25 -12.04
CA THR A 245 -12.99 18.66 -12.48
C THR A 245 -13.22 19.61 -11.29
N LYS A 246 -13.70 19.08 -10.15
CA LYS A 246 -13.94 19.85 -8.93
C LYS A 246 -12.69 19.98 -8.07
N PRO A 247 -12.63 20.98 -7.20
CA PRO A 247 -11.57 21.12 -6.21
C PRO A 247 -11.47 19.90 -5.29
N ILE A 248 -10.25 19.63 -4.80
CA ILE A 248 -10.02 18.63 -3.73
C ILE A 248 -10.94 18.95 -2.53
N GLY A 249 -11.57 17.93 -1.97
CA GLY A 249 -12.54 18.04 -0.87
C GLY A 249 -13.98 18.28 -1.33
N SER A 250 -14.24 18.30 -2.65
CA SER A 250 -15.60 18.49 -3.21
C SER A 250 -15.86 17.58 -4.43
N ARG A 251 -15.10 16.49 -4.54
CA ARG A 251 -15.10 15.58 -5.71
C ARG A 251 -16.11 14.45 -5.59
N VAL A 252 -16.44 14.04 -4.36
CA VAL A 252 -17.26 12.85 -4.11
C VAL A 252 -18.75 13.22 -4.00
N SER A 253 -19.56 12.50 -4.75
CA SER A 253 -21.02 12.64 -4.75
C SER A 253 -21.71 11.30 -5.06
N ASP A 254 -23.01 11.26 -4.97
CA ASP A 254 -23.88 10.13 -5.34
C ASP A 254 -23.46 8.81 -4.67
N ILE A 255 -23.07 8.87 -3.39
CA ILE A 255 -22.70 7.69 -2.61
C ILE A 255 -23.92 6.83 -2.39
N LYS A 256 -23.84 5.55 -2.78
CA LYS A 256 -24.92 4.56 -2.61
C LYS A 256 -24.38 3.28 -1.98
N ILE A 257 -25.17 2.71 -1.10
CA ILE A 257 -24.95 1.37 -0.55
C ILE A 257 -26.09 0.46 -1.03
N ASN A 258 -25.75 -0.59 -1.75
CA ASN A 258 -26.73 -1.48 -2.41
C ASN A 258 -27.75 -0.70 -3.26
N GLY A 259 -27.30 0.35 -3.95
CA GLY A 259 -28.13 1.22 -4.79
C GLY A 259 -28.95 2.28 -4.03
N ILE A 260 -28.91 2.29 -2.68
CA ILE A 260 -29.65 3.24 -1.84
C ILE A 260 -28.76 4.43 -1.51
N PRO A 261 -29.19 5.68 -1.81
CA PRO A 261 -28.40 6.86 -1.48
C PRO A 261 -28.12 6.99 0.02
N VAL A 262 -26.88 7.36 0.35
CA VAL A 262 -26.43 7.58 1.72
C VAL A 262 -26.78 9.00 2.18
N THR A 263 -27.35 9.11 3.38
CA THR A 263 -27.59 10.41 4.04
C THR A 263 -26.47 10.74 5.01
N ASP A 264 -26.22 12.04 5.27
CA ASP A 264 -25.09 12.49 6.10
C ASP A 264 -25.09 11.92 7.51
N THR A 265 -26.27 11.72 8.10
CA THR A 265 -26.43 11.22 9.48
C THR A 265 -26.58 9.70 9.57
N GLN A 266 -26.68 9.00 8.45
CA GLN A 266 -26.78 7.55 8.42
C GLN A 266 -25.53 6.93 9.06
N ARG A 267 -25.72 5.98 9.96
CA ARG A 267 -24.63 5.19 10.54
C ARG A 267 -24.34 4.00 9.62
N ILE A 268 -23.09 3.85 9.26
CA ILE A 268 -22.62 2.85 8.28
C ILE A 268 -21.51 2.03 8.92
N ARG A 269 -21.61 0.71 8.83
CA ARG A 269 -20.57 -0.21 9.27
C ARG A 269 -19.58 -0.46 8.13
N VAL A 270 -18.37 0.09 8.26
CA VAL A 270 -17.32 0.07 7.23
C VAL A 270 -16.23 -0.90 7.62
N ALA A 271 -15.98 -1.92 6.78
CA ALA A 271 -14.86 -2.84 6.93
C ALA A 271 -13.62 -2.29 6.21
N ALA A 272 -12.46 -2.50 6.80
CA ALA A 272 -11.14 -2.28 6.20
C ALA A 272 -10.08 -3.07 6.98
N ASN A 273 -8.84 -3.10 6.48
CA ASN A 273 -7.74 -3.64 7.26
C ASN A 273 -7.36 -2.67 8.41
N ASN A 274 -6.76 -3.21 9.48
CA ASN A 274 -6.39 -2.41 10.66
C ASN A 274 -5.37 -1.30 10.37
N PHE A 275 -4.58 -1.40 9.30
CA PHE A 275 -3.70 -0.32 8.86
C PHE A 275 -4.52 0.92 8.44
N LEU A 276 -5.57 0.74 7.63
CA LEU A 276 -6.47 1.83 7.25
C LEU A 276 -7.26 2.37 8.45
N ILE A 277 -7.79 1.48 9.30
CA ILE A 277 -8.56 1.87 10.50
C ILE A 277 -7.70 2.73 11.44
N GLY A 278 -6.39 2.48 11.49
CA GLY A 278 -5.42 3.31 12.21
C GLY A 278 -5.04 4.63 11.53
N GLY A 279 -5.64 4.98 10.40
CA GLY A 279 -5.34 6.21 9.64
C GLY A 279 -4.17 6.06 8.65
N GLY A 280 -3.79 4.83 8.33
CA GLY A 280 -2.74 4.53 7.35
C GLY A 280 -3.02 5.14 5.98
N ASP A 281 -1.97 5.38 5.19
CA ASP A 281 -2.03 6.02 3.87
C ASP A 281 -2.67 7.42 3.86
N GLY A 282 -2.85 8.06 5.05
CA GLY A 282 -3.46 9.38 5.19
C GLY A 282 -4.99 9.37 5.29
N PHE A 283 -5.62 8.18 5.42
CA PHE A 283 -7.07 8.03 5.60
C PHE A 283 -7.49 8.25 7.06
N THR A 284 -7.20 9.43 7.59
CA THR A 284 -7.34 9.76 9.01
C THR A 284 -8.79 9.75 9.52
N VAL A 285 -9.78 9.92 8.65
CA VAL A 285 -11.20 9.85 9.04
C VAL A 285 -11.58 8.49 9.63
N PHE A 286 -10.90 7.41 9.26
CA PHE A 286 -11.13 6.11 9.92
C PHE A 286 -10.92 6.15 11.42
N THR A 287 -10.00 6.98 11.93
CA THR A 287 -9.73 7.10 13.37
C THR A 287 -10.85 7.79 14.15
N GLU A 288 -11.80 8.41 13.46
CA GLU A 288 -13.02 8.97 14.07
C GLU A 288 -14.11 7.89 14.26
N GLY A 289 -13.90 6.70 13.70
CA GLY A 289 -14.86 5.61 13.75
C GLY A 289 -15.09 5.10 15.16
N THR A 290 -16.30 4.62 15.40
CA THR A 290 -16.75 4.07 16.69
C THR A 290 -17.12 2.59 16.57
N GLU A 291 -17.36 1.92 17.69
CA GLU A 291 -17.84 0.53 17.71
C GLU A 291 -16.91 -0.45 16.95
N LEU A 292 -15.62 -0.38 17.25
CA LEU A 292 -14.61 -1.23 16.64
C LEU A 292 -14.92 -2.71 16.87
N TRP A 293 -14.95 -3.48 15.78
CA TRP A 293 -14.94 -4.94 15.78
C TRP A 293 -13.68 -5.43 15.05
N SER A 294 -13.12 -6.56 15.46
CA SER A 294 -11.95 -7.17 14.82
C SER A 294 -12.24 -8.61 14.46
N GLY A 295 -11.98 -8.96 13.21
CA GLY A 295 -12.19 -10.28 12.63
C GLY A 295 -10.89 -11.01 12.31
N PRO A 296 -10.91 -11.88 11.26
CA PRO A 296 -9.76 -12.68 10.86
C PRO A 296 -8.63 -11.84 10.26
N LEU A 297 -7.51 -12.50 9.97
CA LEU A 297 -6.46 -11.94 9.12
C LEU A 297 -6.97 -11.71 7.69
N ASP A 298 -6.48 -10.68 7.03
CA ASP A 298 -6.82 -10.34 5.65
C ASP A 298 -6.51 -11.47 4.66
N ILE A 299 -5.39 -12.16 4.86
CA ILE A 299 -5.03 -13.34 4.05
C ILE A 299 -6.02 -14.50 4.27
N ASP A 300 -6.46 -14.74 5.49
CA ASP A 300 -7.42 -15.82 5.80
C ASP A 300 -8.81 -15.50 5.19
N ALA A 301 -9.23 -14.23 5.27
CA ALA A 301 -10.45 -13.75 4.62
C ALA A 301 -10.39 -13.95 3.09
N PHE A 302 -9.26 -13.59 2.48
CA PHE A 302 -9.07 -13.73 1.04
C PHE A 302 -9.05 -15.20 0.59
N VAL A 303 -8.33 -16.06 1.30
CA VAL A 303 -8.28 -17.51 1.04
C VAL A 303 -9.65 -18.16 1.21
N ALA A 304 -10.41 -17.78 2.24
CA ALA A 304 -11.77 -18.28 2.45
C ALA A 304 -12.69 -17.90 1.30
N TYR A 305 -12.61 -16.64 0.85
CA TYR A 305 -13.41 -16.14 -0.29
C TYR A 305 -13.06 -16.88 -1.58
N LEU A 306 -11.77 -17.03 -1.93
CA LEU A 306 -11.32 -17.76 -3.10
C LEU A 306 -11.82 -19.22 -3.09
N SER A 307 -11.78 -19.87 -1.93
CA SER A 307 -12.27 -21.25 -1.78
C SER A 307 -13.78 -21.36 -1.93
N ALA A 308 -14.53 -20.40 -1.40
CA ALA A 308 -16.00 -20.45 -1.40
C ALA A 308 -16.61 -20.09 -2.78
N HIS A 309 -15.94 -19.23 -3.56
CA HIS A 309 -16.45 -18.68 -4.82
C HIS A 309 -15.74 -19.23 -6.07
N SER A 310 -14.89 -20.25 -5.90
CA SER A 310 -14.11 -20.85 -6.99
C SER A 310 -14.99 -21.54 -8.05
N PRO A 311 -14.74 -21.33 -9.36
CA PRO A 311 -13.76 -20.41 -9.94
C PRO A 311 -14.22 -18.95 -9.91
N VAL A 312 -13.28 -18.03 -9.63
CA VAL A 312 -13.57 -16.60 -9.51
C VAL A 312 -13.28 -15.88 -10.82
N ASP A 313 -14.24 -15.09 -11.29
CA ASP A 313 -14.06 -14.17 -12.42
C ASP A 313 -13.44 -12.85 -11.98
N PRO A 314 -12.64 -12.17 -12.83
CA PRO A 314 -12.19 -10.80 -12.54
C PRO A 314 -13.40 -9.86 -12.36
N PRO A 315 -13.55 -9.18 -11.20
CA PRO A 315 -14.61 -8.20 -11.01
C PRO A 315 -14.52 -7.03 -11.99
N ALA A 316 -15.66 -6.46 -12.34
CA ALA A 316 -15.69 -5.20 -13.10
C ALA A 316 -15.13 -4.04 -12.27
N THR A 317 -14.64 -3.01 -12.97
CA THR A 317 -14.16 -1.74 -12.40
C THR A 317 -15.13 -0.62 -12.73
N ASP A 318 -16.34 -0.73 -12.23
CA ASP A 318 -17.48 0.16 -12.51
C ASP A 318 -18.17 0.67 -11.23
N ARG A 319 -17.56 0.42 -10.06
CA ARG A 319 -18.09 0.84 -8.76
C ARG A 319 -17.87 2.33 -8.51
N ILE A 320 -16.89 2.91 -9.18
CA ILE A 320 -16.59 4.34 -9.12
C ILE A 320 -16.84 4.97 -10.50
N THR A 321 -17.79 5.92 -10.56
CA THR A 321 -18.01 6.72 -11.78
C THR A 321 -17.09 7.92 -11.77
N PHE A 322 -16.16 8.03 -12.72
CA PHE A 322 -15.24 9.16 -12.84
C PHE A 322 -15.72 10.17 -13.88
N ILE A 323 -15.79 11.44 -13.47
CA ILE A 323 -15.94 12.62 -14.36
C ILE A 323 -14.57 13.30 -14.46
N ARG A 324 -14.10 13.50 -15.69
CA ARG A 324 -12.76 14.07 -16.01
C ARG A 324 -12.87 15.29 -16.90
#